data_5ad61d99249488eb17dc17d1c3850eb8
#
_entry.id   5ad61d99249488eb17dc17d1c3850eb8
#
_cell.length_a   1.000
_cell.length_b   1.000
_cell.length_c   1.000
_cell.angle_alpha   90.00
_cell.angle_beta   90.00
_cell.angle_gamma   90.00
#
_symmetry.space_group_name_H-M   'P 1'
#
loop_
_entity.id
_entity.type
_entity.pdbx_description
1 polymer ?
#
loop_
_entity_poly.entity_id
_entity_poly.type
_entity_poly.pdbx_seq_one_letter_code
_entity_poly.pdbx_strand_id
1 'polypeptide(L)'
;MRVIRDTEAIKEQLLGCGKTAVALGAFDGLHIGHRAVVRAAAESGLTPVAFTFRDNPAEHLGGGCRYLTTMEERLRIFAEWGVEAVIMPDFADVAGWAAERFLNVLRFGLSAQAVACGADFRFGKFAAGDAAWLARSCAQRGAVLHVVDTVCYK
;
A
#
# COMPACT_ATOMS: atom_id res chain seq x y z
N MET A 1 7.91 14.74 -0.31
CA MET A 1 7.08 13.54 -0.51
C MET A 1 5.87 13.88 -1.38
N ARG A 2 5.63 13.10 -2.41
CA ARG A 2 4.48 13.28 -3.30
C ARG A 2 3.25 12.57 -2.74
N VAL A 3 2.08 13.19 -2.89
CA VAL A 3 0.80 12.59 -2.49
C VAL A 3 -0.08 12.53 -3.73
N ILE A 4 -0.49 11.32 -4.11
CA ILE A 4 -1.27 11.07 -5.33
C ILE A 4 -2.62 10.47 -4.95
N ARG A 5 -3.69 11.19 -5.23
CA ARG A 5 -5.07 10.76 -4.94
C ARG A 5 -5.78 10.17 -6.14
N ASP A 6 -5.42 10.59 -7.34
CA ASP A 6 -6.02 10.12 -8.58
C ASP A 6 -5.24 8.90 -9.09
N THR A 7 -5.88 7.74 -9.06
CA THR A 7 -5.25 6.49 -9.48
C THR A 7 -4.90 6.48 -10.97
N GLU A 8 -5.58 7.27 -11.79
CA GLU A 8 -5.27 7.35 -13.21
C GLU A 8 -4.04 8.23 -13.50
N ALA A 9 -3.66 9.08 -12.56
CA ALA A 9 -2.51 9.98 -12.67
C ALA A 9 -1.21 9.37 -12.13
N ILE A 10 -1.24 8.17 -11.54
CA ILE A 10 -0.08 7.58 -10.86
C ILE A 10 1.13 7.49 -11.77
N LYS A 11 0.96 6.88 -12.93
CA LYS A 11 2.08 6.66 -13.86
C LYS A 11 2.73 7.97 -14.28
N GLU A 12 1.93 8.97 -14.60
CA GLU A 12 2.42 10.28 -15.02
C GLU A 12 3.15 11.01 -13.89
N GLN A 13 2.57 11.00 -12.69
CA GLN A 13 3.16 11.70 -11.55
C GLN A 13 4.42 11.04 -11.00
N LEU A 14 4.61 9.76 -11.28
CA LEU A 14 5.80 9.00 -10.86
C LEU A 14 6.83 8.83 -11.97
N LEU A 15 6.67 9.52 -13.08
CA LEU A 15 7.70 9.54 -14.13
C LEU A 15 9.04 10.00 -13.54
N GLY A 16 10.08 9.25 -13.82
CA GLY A 16 11.43 9.54 -13.32
C GLY A 16 11.75 8.97 -11.94
N CYS A 17 10.78 8.38 -11.24
CA CYS A 17 11.04 7.72 -9.95
C CYS A 17 11.69 6.34 -10.10
N GLY A 18 11.73 5.78 -11.30
CA GLY A 18 12.29 4.46 -11.56
C GLY A 18 11.43 3.33 -10.99
N LYS A 19 12.04 2.25 -10.63
CA LYS A 19 11.35 1.11 -10.03
C LYS A 19 11.03 1.38 -8.56
N THR A 20 9.88 0.90 -8.12
CA THR A 20 9.38 1.17 -6.77
C THR A 20 9.28 -0.09 -5.91
N ALA A 21 9.29 0.13 -4.62
CA ALA A 21 8.89 -0.84 -3.61
C ALA A 21 7.66 -0.29 -2.89
N VAL A 22 6.55 -1.01 -2.95
CA VAL A 22 5.26 -0.50 -2.49
C VAL A 22 4.85 -1.19 -1.19
N ALA A 23 4.62 -0.39 -0.15
CA ALA A 23 4.05 -0.85 1.10
C ALA A 23 2.53 -0.71 1.04
N LEU A 24 1.81 -1.80 1.23
CA LEU A 24 0.36 -1.87 1.12
C LEU A 24 -0.29 -1.94 2.50
N GLY A 25 -1.32 -1.16 2.74
CA GLY A 25 -2.10 -1.25 3.96
C GLY A 25 -3.02 -0.07 4.16
N ALA A 26 -3.95 -0.19 5.11
CA ALA A 26 -4.77 0.91 5.57
C ALA A 26 -3.96 1.87 6.46
N PHE A 27 -2.97 1.35 7.17
CA PHE A 27 -2.03 2.10 8.00
C PHE A 27 -2.72 2.98 9.04
N ASP A 28 -3.77 2.45 9.66
CA ASP A 28 -4.44 3.15 10.75
C ASP A 28 -3.61 3.09 12.03
N GLY A 29 -3.43 4.24 12.67
CA GLY A 29 -2.64 4.36 13.89
C GLY A 29 -1.13 4.27 13.70
N LEU A 30 -0.66 3.86 12.53
CA LEU A 30 0.77 3.75 12.17
C LEU A 30 1.62 3.12 13.27
N HIS A 31 1.16 1.98 13.78
CA HIS A 31 1.82 1.23 14.83
C HIS A 31 3.07 0.48 14.31
N ILE A 32 3.73 -0.26 15.20
CA ILE A 32 5.00 -0.94 14.92
C ILE A 32 4.91 -1.95 13.77
N GLY A 33 3.76 -2.63 13.60
CA GLY A 33 3.55 -3.54 12.48
C GLY A 33 3.53 -2.81 11.14
N HIS A 34 2.91 -1.64 11.10
CA HIS A 34 2.91 -0.78 9.90
C HIS A 34 4.32 -0.29 9.57
N ARG A 35 5.09 0.09 10.59
CA ARG A 35 6.47 0.49 10.40
C ARG A 35 7.30 -0.63 9.78
N ALA A 36 7.09 -1.86 10.22
CA ALA A 36 7.79 -3.02 9.66
C ALA A 36 7.49 -3.22 8.17
N VAL A 37 6.24 -3.03 7.75
CA VAL A 37 5.84 -3.11 6.34
C VAL A 37 6.53 -2.02 5.52
N VAL A 38 6.48 -0.77 5.98
CA VAL A 38 7.13 0.36 5.30
C VAL A 38 8.64 0.17 5.25
N ARG A 39 9.23 -0.31 6.34
CA ARG A 39 10.66 -0.57 6.42
C ARG A 39 11.11 -1.63 5.41
N ALA A 40 10.34 -2.69 5.23
CA ALA A 40 10.64 -3.70 4.22
C ALA A 40 10.71 -3.09 2.82
N ALA A 41 9.81 -2.17 2.50
CA ALA A 41 9.87 -1.42 1.24
C ALA A 41 11.09 -0.50 1.18
N ALA A 42 11.38 0.24 2.25
CA ALA A 42 12.49 1.19 2.29
C ALA A 42 13.86 0.52 2.19
N GLU A 43 13.99 -0.69 2.72
CA GLU A 43 15.26 -1.43 2.72
C GLU A 43 15.52 -2.18 1.39
N SER A 44 14.60 -2.14 0.45
CA SER A 44 14.72 -2.85 -0.83
C SER A 44 15.75 -2.24 -1.79
N GLY A 45 16.19 -1.02 -1.55
CA GLY A 45 17.03 -0.27 -2.48
C GLY A 45 16.28 0.39 -3.63
N LEU A 46 14.97 0.24 -3.67
CA LEU A 46 14.08 0.84 -4.66
C LEU A 46 13.42 2.10 -4.08
N THR A 47 12.69 2.84 -4.92
CA THR A 47 11.94 4.01 -4.45
C THR A 47 10.78 3.57 -3.55
N PRO A 48 10.77 3.92 -2.25
CA PRO A 48 9.71 3.48 -1.34
C PRO A 48 8.43 4.28 -1.55
N VAL A 49 7.32 3.57 -1.74
CA VAL A 49 5.99 4.13 -1.96
C VAL A 49 5.02 3.46 -0.99
N ALA A 50 4.13 4.23 -0.37
CA ALA A 50 3.02 3.68 0.39
C ALA A 50 1.74 3.76 -0.43
N PHE A 51 0.97 2.67 -0.47
CA PHE A 51 -0.37 2.65 -1.05
C PHE A 51 -1.36 2.45 0.09
N THR A 52 -2.16 3.46 0.34
CA THR A 52 -3.14 3.48 1.41
C THR A 52 -4.43 4.17 0.94
N PHE A 53 -5.30 4.57 1.85
CA PHE A 53 -6.56 5.22 1.52
C PHE A 53 -6.70 6.52 2.30
N ARG A 54 -7.37 7.50 1.68
CA ARG A 54 -7.69 8.75 2.35
C ARG A 54 -8.63 8.52 3.54
N ASP A 55 -9.62 7.66 3.36
CA ASP A 55 -10.58 7.27 4.38
C ASP A 55 -10.33 5.83 4.84
N ASN A 56 -10.71 5.53 6.08
CA ASN A 56 -10.52 4.19 6.63
C ASN A 56 -11.46 3.19 5.94
N PRO A 57 -10.95 2.13 5.30
CA PRO A 57 -11.79 1.11 4.69
C PRO A 57 -12.85 0.53 5.63
N ALA A 58 -12.57 0.47 6.94
CA ALA A 58 -13.51 -0.03 7.93
C ALA A 58 -14.81 0.79 8.00
N GLU A 59 -14.78 2.09 7.66
CA GLU A 59 -15.99 2.92 7.59
C GLU A 59 -16.98 2.40 6.55
N HIS A 60 -16.48 1.82 5.45
CA HIS A 60 -17.28 1.29 4.34
C HIS A 60 -17.71 -0.15 4.56
N LEU A 61 -17.07 -0.85 5.47
CA LEU A 61 -17.32 -2.27 5.76
C LEU A 61 -18.20 -2.48 7.01
N GLY A 62 -18.86 -1.41 7.47
CA GLY A 62 -19.79 -1.48 8.60
C GLY A 62 -19.15 -1.31 9.97
N GLY A 63 -17.84 -1.06 10.03
CA GLY A 63 -17.12 -0.89 11.29
C GLY A 63 -17.28 0.47 11.95
N GLY A 64 -17.76 1.48 11.22
CA GLY A 64 -18.01 2.81 11.74
C GLY A 64 -16.78 3.57 12.27
N CYS A 65 -15.59 3.10 11.97
CA CYS A 65 -14.35 3.62 12.54
C CYS A 65 -13.68 4.63 11.61
N ARG A 66 -13.37 5.81 12.15
CA ARG A 66 -12.48 6.76 11.50
C ARG A 66 -11.03 6.37 11.78
N TYR A 67 -10.10 6.94 11.00
CA TYR A 67 -8.69 6.77 11.31
C TYR A 67 -8.36 7.35 12.69
N LEU A 68 -7.49 6.66 13.42
CA LEU A 68 -6.98 7.10 14.72
C LEU A 68 -6.02 8.29 14.58
N THR A 69 -5.40 8.43 13.41
CA THR A 69 -4.49 9.53 13.10
C THR A 69 -5.09 10.43 12.03
N THR A 70 -4.74 11.71 12.08
CA THR A 70 -5.11 12.64 11.02
C THR A 70 -4.32 12.34 9.75
N MET A 71 -4.81 12.83 8.60
CA MET A 71 -4.09 12.72 7.35
C MET A 71 -2.70 13.38 7.44
N GLU A 72 -2.63 14.56 8.05
CA GLU A 72 -1.36 15.28 8.22
C GLU A 72 -0.34 14.48 9.03
N GLU A 73 -0.78 13.87 10.13
CA GLU A 73 0.08 13.02 10.95
C GLU A 73 0.55 11.79 10.19
N ARG A 74 -0.34 11.14 9.44
CA ARG A 74 0.01 9.97 8.63
C ARG A 74 1.06 10.32 7.59
N LEU A 75 0.87 11.42 6.87
CA LEU A 75 1.83 11.87 5.85
C LEU A 75 3.18 12.23 6.46
N ARG A 76 3.17 12.90 7.62
CA ARG A 76 4.40 13.24 8.34
C ARG A 76 5.17 11.99 8.74
N ILE A 77 4.48 10.99 9.28
CA ILE A 77 5.10 9.74 9.72
C ILE A 77 5.65 8.95 8.52
N PHE A 78 4.93 8.87 7.42
CA PHE A 78 5.45 8.24 6.21
C PHE A 78 6.73 8.93 5.72
N ALA A 79 6.76 10.25 5.72
CA ALA A 79 7.95 10.99 5.33
C ALA A 79 9.14 10.69 6.27
N GLU A 80 8.89 10.63 7.58
CA GLU A 80 9.92 10.26 8.57
C GLU A 80 10.44 8.84 8.35
N TRP A 81 9.59 7.93 7.87
CA TRP A 81 9.97 6.55 7.59
C TRP A 81 10.65 6.36 6.23
N GLY A 82 10.87 7.44 5.48
CA GLY A 82 11.58 7.41 4.22
C GLY A 82 10.71 7.18 2.98
N VAL A 83 9.40 7.24 3.10
CA VAL A 83 8.48 7.11 1.96
C VAL A 83 8.61 8.34 1.06
N GLU A 84 8.78 8.13 -0.23
CA GLU A 84 8.93 9.20 -1.22
C GLU A 84 7.64 9.58 -1.91
N ALA A 85 6.67 8.67 -1.96
CA ALA A 85 5.34 8.95 -2.52
C ALA A 85 4.28 8.15 -1.76
N VAL A 86 3.10 8.74 -1.62
CA VAL A 86 1.93 8.08 -1.03
C VAL A 86 0.82 8.09 -2.06
N ILE A 87 0.33 6.91 -2.40
CA ILE A 87 -0.87 6.74 -3.21
C ILE A 87 -2.04 6.64 -2.24
N MET A 88 -2.95 7.59 -2.31
CA MET A 88 -3.98 7.78 -1.29
C MET A 88 -5.34 8.12 -1.92
N PRO A 89 -5.92 7.19 -2.71
CA PRO A 89 -7.26 7.37 -3.24
C PRO A 89 -8.32 7.24 -2.15
N ASP A 90 -9.54 7.65 -2.47
CA ASP A 90 -10.70 7.28 -1.67
C ASP A 90 -10.95 5.78 -1.79
N PHE A 91 -11.29 5.13 -0.69
CA PHE A 91 -11.53 3.69 -0.69
C PHE A 91 -12.63 3.29 -1.69
N ALA A 92 -13.68 4.10 -1.83
CA ALA A 92 -14.78 3.84 -2.76
C ALA A 92 -14.30 3.71 -4.22
N ASP A 93 -13.25 4.43 -4.60
CA ASP A 93 -12.72 4.39 -5.96
C ASP A 93 -11.97 3.09 -6.27
N VAL A 94 -11.52 2.37 -5.26
CA VAL A 94 -10.69 1.17 -5.39
C VAL A 94 -11.43 -0.11 -4.99
N ALA A 95 -12.44 0.01 -4.13
CA ALA A 95 -13.14 -1.13 -3.53
C ALA A 95 -13.74 -2.11 -4.56
N GLY A 96 -14.13 -1.61 -5.72
CA GLY A 96 -14.72 -2.42 -6.79
C GLY A 96 -13.72 -3.03 -7.77
N TRP A 97 -12.43 -2.80 -7.58
CA TRP A 97 -11.42 -3.34 -8.50
C TRP A 97 -11.26 -4.85 -8.34
N ALA A 98 -11.17 -5.56 -9.46
CA ALA A 98 -10.72 -6.95 -9.43
C ALA A 98 -9.27 -7.02 -8.93
N ALA A 99 -8.89 -8.16 -8.37
CA ALA A 99 -7.52 -8.36 -7.86
C ALA A 99 -6.46 -8.13 -8.95
N GLU A 100 -6.73 -8.57 -10.19
CA GLU A 100 -5.82 -8.35 -11.31
C GLU A 100 -5.65 -6.87 -11.65
N ARG A 101 -6.71 -6.07 -11.55
CA ARG A 101 -6.61 -4.62 -11.79
C ARG A 101 -5.72 -3.96 -10.75
N PHE A 102 -5.87 -4.32 -9.49
CA PHE A 102 -5.01 -3.82 -8.43
C PHE A 102 -3.54 -4.15 -8.71
N LEU A 103 -3.27 -5.41 -9.07
CA LEU A 103 -1.92 -5.85 -9.42
C LEU A 103 -1.36 -5.08 -10.62
N ASN A 104 -2.18 -4.82 -11.63
CA ASN A 104 -1.77 -4.06 -12.81
C ASN A 104 -1.42 -2.61 -12.46
N VAL A 105 -2.14 -1.99 -11.53
CA VAL A 105 -1.79 -0.65 -11.04
C VAL A 105 -0.43 -0.67 -10.33
N LEU A 106 -0.15 -1.69 -9.53
CA LEU A 106 1.16 -1.84 -8.89
C LEU A 106 2.27 -2.02 -9.94
N ARG A 107 2.04 -2.88 -10.91
CA ARG A 107 3.04 -3.25 -11.91
C ARG A 107 3.29 -2.15 -12.94
N PHE A 108 2.22 -1.65 -13.55
CA PHE A 108 2.32 -0.71 -14.67
C PHE A 108 2.19 0.74 -14.25
N GLY A 109 1.36 1.04 -13.27
CA GLY A 109 1.23 2.40 -12.73
C GLY A 109 2.41 2.80 -11.86
N LEU A 110 2.79 1.93 -10.95
CA LEU A 110 3.84 2.18 -9.95
C LEU A 110 5.21 1.62 -10.33
N SER A 111 5.31 0.81 -11.37
CA SER A 111 6.53 0.09 -11.74
C SER A 111 7.12 -0.69 -10.54
N ALA A 112 6.26 -1.35 -9.78
CA ALA A 112 6.66 -2.05 -8.57
C ALA A 112 7.49 -3.29 -8.89
N GLN A 113 8.68 -3.37 -8.32
CA GLN A 113 9.53 -4.57 -8.32
C GLN A 113 9.51 -5.30 -6.99
N ALA A 114 9.12 -4.60 -5.92
CA ALA A 114 8.93 -5.19 -4.62
C ALA A 114 7.63 -4.67 -4.02
N VAL A 115 6.96 -5.53 -3.27
CA VAL A 115 5.71 -5.21 -2.58
C VAL A 115 5.85 -5.72 -1.15
N ALA A 116 5.42 -4.95 -0.18
CA ALA A 116 5.39 -5.36 1.23
C ALA A 116 3.98 -5.20 1.77
N CYS A 117 3.50 -6.17 2.52
CA CYS A 117 2.19 -6.11 3.17
C CYS A 117 2.19 -6.94 4.44
N GLY A 118 1.19 -6.72 5.30
CA GLY A 118 0.95 -7.60 6.43
C GLY A 118 0.34 -8.93 5.98
N ALA A 119 0.48 -9.96 6.81
CA ALA A 119 -0.03 -11.30 6.50
C ALA A 119 -1.56 -11.34 6.35
N ASP A 120 -2.26 -10.40 6.98
CA ASP A 120 -3.72 -10.28 6.96
C ASP A 120 -4.26 -9.31 5.89
N PHE A 121 -3.38 -8.77 5.05
CA PHE A 121 -3.78 -7.80 4.04
C PHE A 121 -4.75 -8.42 3.02
N ARG A 122 -5.84 -7.71 2.76
CA ARG A 122 -6.87 -8.08 1.77
C ARG A 122 -7.11 -6.92 0.82
N PHE A 123 -7.44 -7.25 -0.42
CA PHE A 123 -7.71 -6.26 -1.46
C PHE A 123 -8.62 -6.84 -2.54
N GLY A 124 -9.06 -5.95 -3.45
CA GLY A 124 -9.90 -6.35 -4.54
C GLY A 124 -11.37 -6.48 -4.13
N LYS A 125 -12.23 -6.59 -5.14
CA LYS A 125 -13.67 -6.72 -4.95
C LYS A 125 -13.98 -7.96 -4.10
N PHE A 126 -14.81 -7.79 -3.08
CA PHE A 126 -15.17 -8.85 -2.12
C PHE A 126 -13.96 -9.42 -1.34
N ALA A 127 -12.90 -8.64 -1.18
CA ALA A 127 -11.66 -9.08 -0.55
C ALA A 127 -11.11 -10.37 -1.17
N ALA A 128 -11.24 -10.51 -2.50
CA ALA A 128 -10.82 -11.72 -3.23
C ALA A 128 -9.31 -11.92 -3.25
N GLY A 129 -8.52 -10.83 -3.14
CA GLY A 129 -7.06 -10.90 -3.08
C GLY A 129 -6.55 -10.97 -1.64
N ASP A 130 -5.50 -11.73 -1.44
CA ASP A 130 -4.81 -11.84 -0.16
C ASP A 130 -3.29 -11.93 -0.36
N ALA A 131 -2.53 -12.04 0.73
CA ALA A 131 -1.08 -12.12 0.66
C ALA A 131 -0.61 -13.35 -0.14
N ALA A 132 -1.30 -14.49 -0.03
CA ALA A 132 -0.96 -15.70 -0.79
C ALA A 132 -1.19 -15.50 -2.29
N TRP A 133 -2.28 -14.85 -2.67
CA TRP A 133 -2.55 -14.51 -4.07
C TRP A 133 -1.47 -13.58 -4.63
N LEU A 134 -1.09 -12.56 -3.86
CA LEU A 134 -0.01 -11.64 -4.24
C LEU A 134 1.32 -12.37 -4.40
N ALA A 135 1.64 -13.31 -3.50
CA ALA A 135 2.90 -14.05 -3.57
C ALA A 135 3.01 -14.84 -4.87
N ARG A 136 1.94 -15.53 -5.25
CA ARG A 136 1.91 -16.29 -6.51
C ARG A 136 2.03 -15.37 -7.72
N SER A 137 1.28 -14.28 -7.70
CA SER A 137 1.22 -13.33 -8.83
C SER A 137 2.51 -12.56 -9.01
N CYS A 138 3.14 -12.12 -7.92
CA CYS A 138 4.44 -11.45 -7.96
C CYS A 138 5.54 -12.39 -8.45
N ALA A 139 5.56 -13.63 -7.98
CA ALA A 139 6.55 -14.62 -8.40
C ALA A 139 6.48 -14.89 -9.91
N GLN A 140 5.27 -14.98 -10.47
CA GLN A 140 5.08 -15.18 -11.91
C GLN A 140 5.59 -14.00 -12.75
N ARG A 141 5.71 -12.81 -12.17
CA ARG A 141 6.08 -11.57 -12.88
C ARG A 141 7.45 -11.04 -12.49
N GLY A 142 8.21 -11.81 -11.72
CA GLY A 142 9.56 -11.43 -11.32
C GLY A 142 9.62 -10.33 -10.25
N ALA A 143 8.51 -10.02 -9.59
CA ALA A 143 8.48 -9.11 -8.46
C ALA A 143 8.65 -9.87 -7.15
N VAL A 144 9.18 -9.20 -6.13
CA VAL A 144 9.40 -9.78 -4.80
C VAL A 144 8.29 -9.31 -3.87
N LEU A 145 7.68 -10.25 -3.16
CA LEU A 145 6.72 -9.93 -2.10
C LEU A 145 7.34 -10.22 -0.73
N HIS A 146 7.29 -9.21 0.13
CA HIS A 146 7.64 -9.32 1.55
C HIS A 146 6.36 -9.33 2.38
N VAL A 147 6.05 -10.47 2.99
CA VAL A 147 4.92 -10.58 3.91
C VAL A 147 5.45 -10.43 5.34
N VAL A 148 4.95 -9.43 6.03
CA VAL A 148 5.36 -9.12 7.39
C VAL A 148 4.37 -9.75 8.36
N ASP A 149 4.84 -10.59 9.26
CA ASP A 149 4.01 -11.19 10.29
C ASP A 149 3.52 -10.13 11.27
N THR A 150 2.35 -10.39 11.85
CA THR A 150 1.77 -9.49 12.86
C THR A 150 2.73 -9.36 14.04
N VAL A 151 3.15 -8.13 14.30
CA VAL A 151 3.97 -7.83 15.47
C VAL A 151 3.04 -7.61 16.65
N CYS A 152 3.13 -8.52 17.63
CA CYS A 152 2.35 -8.43 18.85
C CYS A 152 3.18 -7.78 19.95
N TYR A 153 2.61 -6.76 20.59
CA TYR A 153 3.12 -6.26 21.85
C TYR A 153 2.66 -7.17 22.97
N LYS A 154 3.59 -7.52 23.80
CA LYS A 154 3.28 -8.10 25.11
C LYS A 154 3.58 -7.11 26.20
#